data_a6eb0772dbd40efb34c5ef159314e93d
#
_entry.id   a6eb0772dbd40efb34c5ef159314e93d
#
_cell.length_a   1.000
_cell.length_b   1.000
_cell.length_c   1.000
_cell.angle_alpha   90.00
_cell.angle_beta   90.00
_cell.angle_gamma   90.00
#
_symmetry.space_group_name_H-M   'P 1'
#
loop_
_entity.id
_entity.type
_entity.pdbx_description
1 polymer ?
#
loop_
_entity_poly.entity_id
_entity_poly.type
_entity_poly.pdbx_seq_one_letter_code
_entity_poly.pdbx_strand_id
1 'polypeptide(L)'
;MIDRPLYLDKIMPFVDTPFVKILTGVRRCGKSTILKMIIKKLREEKHVDDEQILSYRFDSMEYEDMTTKELYLELKSKIIPSKKTYLFLDEIQEIEGWEKVVNTLASDFDVDIYITGSNSRMMSSEISTYLTGRYITFHIYTLSFEEYLMFKKSYTTLKDLKQEFSQYVRLGGFPATHLQDYSCLLYTSPSPRDTERS
;
A
#
# COMPACT_ATOMS: atom_id res chain seq x y z
N MET A 1 13.58 -1.03 -7.87
CA MET A 1 12.38 -1.52 -7.14
C MET A 1 12.21 -2.97 -7.56
N ILE A 2 12.04 -3.89 -6.62
CA ILE A 2 11.88 -5.32 -6.93
C ILE A 2 10.40 -5.60 -7.01
N ASP A 3 9.99 -6.23 -8.10
CA ASP A 3 8.59 -6.59 -8.29
C ASP A 3 8.15 -7.67 -7.28
N ARG A 4 6.89 -7.57 -6.86
CA ARG A 4 6.20 -8.57 -6.02
C ARG A 4 5.09 -9.22 -6.85
N PRO A 5 5.45 -10.15 -7.75
CA PRO A 5 4.51 -10.72 -8.73
C PRO A 5 3.29 -11.34 -8.07
N LEU A 6 3.47 -12.00 -6.93
CA LEU A 6 2.37 -12.60 -6.16
C LEU A 6 1.19 -11.64 -5.92
N TYR A 7 1.46 -10.34 -5.70
CA TYR A 7 0.42 -9.34 -5.47
C TYR A 7 -0.01 -8.68 -6.77
N LEU A 8 0.93 -8.38 -7.66
CA LEU A 8 0.62 -7.76 -8.95
C LEU A 8 -0.30 -8.67 -9.78
N ASP A 9 0.00 -9.97 -9.86
CA ASP A 9 -0.81 -10.94 -10.59
C ASP A 9 -2.23 -11.08 -10.04
N LYS A 10 -2.42 -10.81 -8.73
CA LYS A 10 -3.74 -10.81 -8.09
C LYS A 10 -4.49 -9.49 -8.26
N ILE A 11 -3.80 -8.36 -8.33
CA ILE A 11 -4.42 -7.02 -8.38
C ILE A 11 -4.70 -6.61 -9.82
N MET A 12 -3.78 -6.87 -10.76
CA MET A 12 -3.90 -6.43 -12.14
C MET A 12 -5.18 -6.88 -12.87
N PRO A 13 -5.75 -8.09 -12.61
CA PRO A 13 -7.04 -8.49 -13.19
C PRO A 13 -8.23 -7.60 -12.77
N PHE A 14 -8.09 -6.83 -11.69
CA PHE A 14 -9.12 -5.90 -11.21
C PHE A 14 -8.91 -4.45 -11.67
N VAL A 15 -7.89 -4.18 -12.46
CA VAL A 15 -7.72 -2.89 -13.12
C VAL A 15 -8.89 -2.65 -14.09
N ASP A 16 -9.39 -1.43 -14.12
CA ASP A 16 -10.54 -1.01 -14.93
C ASP A 16 -11.88 -1.68 -14.56
N THR A 17 -11.96 -2.28 -13.38
CA THR A 17 -13.20 -2.80 -12.83
C THR A 17 -13.84 -1.79 -11.86
N PRO A 18 -15.16 -1.85 -11.63
CA PRO A 18 -15.86 -0.90 -10.75
C PRO A 18 -15.56 -1.09 -9.25
N PHE A 19 -14.69 -2.05 -8.91
CA PHE A 19 -14.33 -2.30 -7.51
C PHE A 19 -13.25 -1.33 -7.04
N VAL A 20 -13.41 -0.78 -5.85
CA VAL A 20 -12.34 -0.10 -5.11
C VAL A 20 -11.35 -1.16 -4.61
N LYS A 21 -10.06 -1.01 -4.93
CA LYS A 21 -8.99 -1.92 -4.53
C LYS A 21 -8.40 -1.45 -3.21
N ILE A 22 -8.60 -2.26 -2.16
CA ILE A 22 -8.13 -1.96 -0.82
C ILE A 22 -6.90 -2.82 -0.51
N LEU A 23 -5.75 -2.21 -0.32
CA LEU A 23 -4.52 -2.88 0.09
C LEU A 23 -4.34 -2.70 1.60
N THR A 24 -4.56 -3.78 2.35
CA THR A 24 -4.38 -3.80 3.80
C THR A 24 -3.09 -4.52 4.18
N GLY A 25 -2.61 -4.30 5.39
CA GLY A 25 -1.41 -4.97 5.90
C GLY A 25 -0.72 -4.15 6.97
N VAL A 26 0.19 -4.79 7.70
CA VAL A 26 0.93 -4.11 8.76
C VAL A 26 1.73 -2.92 8.22
N ARG A 27 1.96 -1.92 9.05
CA ARG A 27 2.77 -0.76 8.68
C ARG A 27 4.16 -1.22 8.21
N ARG A 28 4.68 -0.60 7.13
CA ARG A 28 6.00 -0.91 6.53
C ARG A 28 6.12 -2.28 5.82
N CYS A 29 5.02 -3.02 5.57
CA CYS A 29 5.08 -4.27 4.80
C CYS A 29 5.24 -4.07 3.28
N GLY A 30 5.13 -2.83 2.77
CA GLY A 30 5.36 -2.49 1.36
C GLY A 30 4.10 -2.12 0.56
N LYS A 31 2.97 -1.76 1.20
CA LYS A 31 1.73 -1.33 0.51
C LYS A 31 1.97 -0.21 -0.50
N SER A 32 2.57 0.90 -0.04
CA SER A 32 2.91 2.05 -0.91
C SER A 32 3.85 1.68 -2.06
N THR A 33 4.72 0.69 -1.85
CA THR A 33 5.60 0.17 -2.92
C THR A 33 4.79 -0.58 -3.97
N ILE A 34 3.80 -1.36 -3.56
CA ILE A 34 2.89 -2.06 -4.50
C ILE A 34 2.07 -1.05 -5.30
N LEU A 35 1.55 0.04 -4.69
CA LEU A 35 0.90 1.12 -5.45
C LEU A 35 1.80 1.67 -6.56
N LYS A 36 3.08 1.96 -6.23
CA LYS A 36 4.06 2.43 -7.22
C LYS A 36 4.31 1.40 -8.34
N MET A 37 4.28 0.11 -8.02
CA MET A 37 4.43 -0.96 -9.02
C MET A 37 3.20 -1.02 -9.95
N ILE A 38 1.98 -0.86 -9.41
CA ILE A 38 0.76 -0.79 -10.20
C ILE A 38 0.81 0.42 -11.13
N ILE A 39 1.16 1.60 -10.63
CA ILE A 39 1.34 2.82 -11.44
C ILE A 39 2.32 2.58 -12.59
N LYS A 40 3.47 1.95 -12.29
CA LYS A 40 4.46 1.60 -13.32
C LYS A 40 3.85 0.71 -14.41
N LYS A 41 3.11 -0.34 -14.02
CA LYS A 41 2.44 -1.24 -14.97
C LYS A 41 1.36 -0.55 -15.80
N LEU A 42 0.58 0.36 -15.22
CA LEU A 42 -0.40 1.15 -15.94
C LEU A 42 0.26 1.99 -17.05
N ARG A 43 1.40 2.61 -16.77
CA ARG A 43 2.17 3.37 -17.75
C ARG A 43 2.79 2.49 -18.84
N GLU A 44 3.44 1.40 -18.46
CA GLU A 44 4.21 0.56 -19.38
C GLU A 44 3.34 -0.40 -20.18
N GLU A 45 2.33 -1.01 -19.58
CA GLU A 45 1.51 -2.05 -20.21
C GLU A 45 0.18 -1.54 -20.77
N LYS A 46 -0.41 -0.53 -20.11
CA LYS A 46 -1.71 0.05 -20.54
C LYS A 46 -1.60 1.43 -21.18
N HIS A 47 -0.39 1.99 -21.25
CA HIS A 47 -0.11 3.30 -21.85
C HIS A 47 -0.98 4.43 -21.29
N VAL A 48 -1.24 4.37 -19.97
CA VAL A 48 -2.00 5.40 -19.26
C VAL A 48 -1.14 6.66 -19.15
N ASP A 49 -1.71 7.81 -19.54
CA ASP A 49 -1.04 9.10 -19.47
C ASP A 49 -0.85 9.55 -18.01
N ASP A 50 0.23 10.27 -17.73
CA ASP A 50 0.55 10.76 -16.39
C ASP A 50 -0.55 11.64 -15.79
N GLU A 51 -1.24 12.43 -16.61
CA GLU A 51 -2.36 13.27 -16.18
C GLU A 51 -3.58 12.49 -15.68
N GLN A 52 -3.71 11.20 -16.05
CA GLN A 52 -4.77 10.31 -15.59
C GLN A 52 -4.45 9.66 -14.24
N ILE A 53 -3.22 9.79 -13.75
CA ILE A 53 -2.74 9.13 -12.53
C ILE A 53 -2.61 10.15 -11.42
N LEU A 54 -3.52 10.09 -10.44
CA LEU A 54 -3.48 10.93 -9.25
C LEU A 54 -3.00 10.10 -8.06
N SER A 55 -1.91 10.51 -7.43
CA SER A 55 -1.32 9.77 -6.32
C SER A 55 -1.10 10.69 -5.12
N TYR A 56 -1.72 10.35 -3.99
CA TYR A 56 -1.68 11.08 -2.74
C TYR A 56 -1.17 10.20 -1.62
N ARG A 57 -0.46 10.81 -0.65
CA ARG A 57 0.01 10.14 0.55
C ARG A 57 -0.42 10.94 1.78
N PHE A 58 -1.48 10.50 2.44
CA PHE A 58 -2.17 11.24 3.50
C PHE A 58 -1.50 11.20 4.88
N ASP A 59 -0.43 10.42 5.06
CA ASP A 59 0.42 10.50 6.26
C ASP A 59 1.45 11.65 6.21
N SER A 60 1.30 12.56 5.25
CA SER A 60 2.12 13.78 5.12
C SER A 60 1.49 14.94 5.87
N MET A 61 2.32 15.79 6.49
CA MET A 61 1.91 17.05 7.13
C MET A 61 1.10 17.98 6.22
N GLU A 62 1.25 17.85 4.90
CA GLU A 62 0.50 18.60 3.88
C GLU A 62 -1.03 18.39 4.01
N TYR A 63 -1.45 17.23 4.53
CA TYR A 63 -2.86 16.82 4.61
C TYR A 63 -3.36 16.66 6.04
N GLU A 64 -2.60 17.07 7.08
CA GLU A 64 -2.91 16.80 8.48
C GLU A 64 -4.28 17.33 8.92
N ASP A 65 -4.68 18.49 8.42
CA ASP A 65 -5.97 19.14 8.76
C ASP A 65 -7.01 19.04 7.63
N MET A 66 -6.77 18.20 6.62
CA MET A 66 -7.66 18.09 5.47
C MET A 66 -9.02 17.51 5.87
N THR A 67 -10.06 18.26 5.61
CA THR A 67 -11.44 17.82 5.86
C THR A 67 -11.96 16.92 4.72
N THR A 68 -12.98 16.11 5.02
CA THR A 68 -13.72 15.30 4.04
C THR A 68 -14.15 16.09 2.80
N LYS A 69 -14.61 17.35 3.00
CA LYS A 69 -15.07 18.22 1.92
C LYS A 69 -13.90 18.70 1.05
N GLU A 70 -12.80 19.07 1.66
CA GLU A 70 -11.58 19.49 0.94
C GLU A 70 -11.00 18.34 0.13
N LEU A 71 -10.93 17.13 0.70
CA LEU A 71 -10.52 15.93 -0.02
C LEU A 71 -11.39 15.71 -1.28
N TYR A 72 -12.72 15.79 -1.12
CA TYR A 72 -13.64 15.64 -2.26
C TYR A 72 -13.39 16.67 -3.34
N LEU A 73 -13.27 17.95 -2.97
CA LEU A 73 -13.07 19.05 -3.93
C LEU A 73 -11.71 18.95 -4.62
N GLU A 74 -10.67 18.62 -3.89
CA GLU A 74 -9.31 18.42 -4.42
C GLU A 74 -9.29 17.30 -5.48
N LEU A 75 -9.80 16.11 -5.14
CA LEU A 75 -9.82 14.98 -6.06
C LEU A 75 -10.72 15.28 -7.28
N LYS A 76 -11.92 15.80 -7.04
CA LYS A 76 -12.86 16.14 -8.12
C LYS A 76 -12.29 17.15 -9.11
N SER A 77 -11.54 18.15 -8.65
CA SER A 77 -10.97 19.19 -9.51
C SER A 77 -9.95 18.66 -10.51
N LYS A 78 -9.34 17.50 -10.20
CA LYS A 78 -8.29 16.88 -11.02
C LYS A 78 -8.78 15.69 -11.85
N ILE A 79 -10.01 15.24 -11.65
CA ILE A 79 -10.61 14.18 -12.49
C ILE A 79 -10.87 14.74 -13.90
N ILE A 80 -10.43 14.01 -14.92
CA ILE A 80 -10.57 14.39 -16.32
C ILE A 80 -11.88 13.83 -16.86
N PRO A 81 -12.88 14.66 -17.23
CA PRO A 81 -14.22 14.17 -17.60
C PRO A 81 -14.25 13.24 -18.82
N SER A 82 -13.26 13.37 -19.73
CA SER A 82 -13.20 12.63 -20.99
C SER A 82 -12.33 11.37 -20.95
N LYS A 83 -11.63 11.13 -19.85
CA LYS A 83 -10.71 10.00 -19.68
C LYS A 83 -10.90 9.37 -18.31
N LYS A 84 -10.68 8.06 -18.22
CA LYS A 84 -10.62 7.37 -16.91
C LYS A 84 -9.48 7.92 -16.06
N THR A 85 -9.75 8.19 -14.80
CA THR A 85 -8.74 8.67 -13.84
C THR A 85 -8.43 7.57 -12.82
N TYR A 86 -7.14 7.32 -12.60
CA TYR A 86 -6.65 6.33 -11.65
C TYR A 86 -6.24 7.03 -10.35
N LEU A 87 -6.95 6.75 -9.27
CA LEU A 87 -6.73 7.36 -7.96
C LEU A 87 -5.94 6.41 -7.06
N PHE A 88 -4.76 6.84 -6.60
CA PHE A 88 -3.91 6.13 -5.65
C PHE A 88 -3.86 6.91 -4.34
N LEU A 89 -4.59 6.43 -3.34
CA LEU A 89 -4.79 7.11 -2.06
C LEU A 89 -4.09 6.31 -0.94
N ASP A 90 -2.84 6.67 -0.67
CA ASP A 90 -2.00 5.96 0.30
C ASP A 90 -2.25 6.48 1.72
N GLU A 91 -2.46 5.56 2.68
CA GLU A 91 -2.80 5.81 4.08
C GLU A 91 -4.06 6.71 4.24
N ILE A 92 -5.10 6.46 3.43
CA ILE A 92 -6.33 7.30 3.36
C ILE A 92 -7.08 7.39 4.70
N GLN A 93 -6.90 6.43 5.62
CA GLN A 93 -7.52 6.44 6.94
C GLN A 93 -7.05 7.59 7.84
N GLU A 94 -6.07 8.36 7.44
CA GLU A 94 -5.69 9.59 8.14
C GLU A 94 -6.71 10.72 7.94
N ILE A 95 -7.59 10.63 6.92
CA ILE A 95 -8.68 11.59 6.68
C ILE A 95 -9.99 11.02 7.21
N GLU A 96 -10.64 11.71 8.14
CA GLU A 96 -11.93 11.28 8.68
C GLU A 96 -13.03 11.33 7.59
N GLY A 97 -13.88 10.29 7.51
CA GLY A 97 -15.01 10.22 6.58
C GLY A 97 -14.62 10.04 5.11
N TRP A 98 -13.40 9.58 4.84
CA TRP A 98 -12.89 9.31 3.49
C TRP A 98 -13.76 8.31 2.72
N GLU A 99 -14.41 7.36 3.39
CA GLU A 99 -15.25 6.33 2.79
C GLU A 99 -16.39 6.93 1.95
N LYS A 100 -17.00 8.00 2.48
CA LYS A 100 -18.05 8.75 1.78
C LYS A 100 -17.53 9.41 0.51
N VAL A 101 -16.31 9.96 0.55
CA VAL A 101 -15.67 10.58 -0.62
C VAL A 101 -15.39 9.53 -1.68
N VAL A 102 -14.76 8.42 -1.30
CA VAL A 102 -14.43 7.32 -2.22
C VAL A 102 -15.69 6.74 -2.86
N ASN A 103 -16.75 6.50 -2.08
CA ASN A 103 -18.02 6.01 -2.60
C ASN A 103 -18.66 7.01 -3.60
N THR A 104 -18.64 8.30 -3.29
CA THR A 104 -19.18 9.35 -4.17
C THR A 104 -18.38 9.40 -5.47
N LEU A 105 -17.05 9.44 -5.41
CA LEU A 105 -16.21 9.48 -6.61
C LEU A 105 -16.39 8.23 -7.48
N ALA A 106 -16.46 7.05 -6.88
CA ALA A 106 -16.67 5.80 -7.59
C ALA A 106 -18.07 5.69 -8.25
N SER A 107 -19.06 6.42 -7.73
CA SER A 107 -20.42 6.44 -8.30
C SER A 107 -20.61 7.48 -9.37
N ASP A 108 -19.97 8.65 -9.27
CA ASP A 108 -20.25 9.82 -10.09
C ASP A 108 -19.26 10.00 -11.25
N PHE A 109 -18.09 9.34 -11.19
CA PHE A 109 -17.01 9.55 -12.16
C PHE A 109 -16.45 8.23 -12.70
N ASP A 110 -15.86 8.28 -13.90
CA ASP A 110 -15.09 7.14 -14.44
C ASP A 110 -13.69 7.10 -13.80
N VAL A 111 -13.64 6.52 -12.61
CA VAL A 111 -12.42 6.42 -11.82
C VAL A 111 -12.09 4.98 -11.47
N ASP A 112 -10.81 4.68 -11.37
CA ASP A 112 -10.29 3.41 -10.87
C ASP A 112 -9.49 3.67 -9.59
N ILE A 113 -10.00 3.19 -8.44
CA ILE A 113 -9.54 3.62 -7.12
C ILE A 113 -8.74 2.53 -6.42
N TYR A 114 -7.55 2.89 -5.95
CA TYR A 114 -6.64 2.09 -5.15
C TYR A 114 -6.37 2.82 -3.84
N ILE A 115 -6.66 2.17 -2.72
CA ILE A 115 -6.43 2.74 -1.40
C ILE A 115 -5.56 1.83 -0.56
N THR A 116 -4.76 2.40 0.32
CA THR A 116 -4.04 1.64 1.34
C THR A 116 -4.40 2.11 2.73
N GLY A 117 -4.20 1.21 3.69
CA GLY A 117 -4.31 1.55 5.10
C GLY A 117 -3.84 0.41 6.00
N SER A 118 -3.68 0.72 7.29
CA SER A 118 -3.36 -0.30 8.29
C SER A 118 -4.59 -1.15 8.62
N ASN A 119 -4.38 -2.46 8.87
CA ASN A 119 -5.48 -3.40 9.13
C ASN A 119 -6.48 -2.93 10.20
N SER A 120 -5.99 -2.36 11.29
CA SER A 120 -6.84 -1.97 12.42
C SER A 120 -7.81 -0.83 12.09
N ARG A 121 -7.44 0.07 11.21
CA ARG A 121 -8.27 1.22 10.79
C ARG A 121 -9.11 0.93 9.55
N MET A 122 -8.67 0.00 8.69
CA MET A 122 -9.36 -0.37 7.45
C MET A 122 -10.42 -1.46 7.62
N MET A 123 -10.57 -2.03 8.83
CA MET A 123 -11.61 -3.02 9.16
C MET A 123 -12.81 -2.39 9.86
N SER A 124 -13.03 -1.07 9.69
CA SER A 124 -14.16 -0.37 10.28
C SER A 124 -15.49 -0.83 9.66
N SER A 125 -16.56 -0.81 10.46
CA SER A 125 -17.94 -1.06 10.00
C SER A 125 -18.37 -0.07 8.90
N GLU A 126 -17.71 1.08 8.81
CA GLU A 126 -18.01 2.13 7.84
C GLU A 126 -17.65 1.74 6.41
N ILE A 127 -16.52 1.03 6.20
CA ILE A 127 -16.17 0.50 4.87
C ILE A 127 -17.27 -0.44 4.37
N SER A 128 -17.72 -1.36 5.23
CA SER A 128 -18.82 -2.26 4.85
C SER A 128 -20.12 -1.53 4.61
N THR A 129 -20.37 -0.40 5.26
CA THR A 129 -21.60 0.39 5.09
C THR A 129 -21.57 1.20 3.79
N TYR A 130 -20.51 1.95 3.52
CA TYR A 130 -20.44 2.85 2.34
C TYR A 130 -20.02 2.13 1.06
N LEU A 131 -19.16 1.12 1.15
CA LEU A 131 -18.60 0.42 -0.02
C LEU A 131 -19.12 -1.01 -0.20
N THR A 132 -20.26 -1.36 0.44
CA THR A 132 -20.84 -2.72 0.39
C THR A 132 -20.93 -3.25 -1.04
N GLY A 133 -20.27 -4.40 -1.29
CA GLY A 133 -20.29 -5.07 -2.59
C GLY A 133 -19.48 -4.37 -3.70
N ARG A 134 -18.80 -3.26 -3.41
CA ARG A 134 -18.08 -2.44 -4.39
C ARG A 134 -16.57 -2.36 -4.13
N TYR A 135 -16.02 -3.19 -3.26
CA TYR A 135 -14.59 -3.23 -3.00
C TYR A 135 -14.04 -4.63 -2.98
N ILE A 136 -12.75 -4.73 -3.18
CA ILE A 136 -11.98 -5.96 -3.03
C ILE A 136 -10.74 -5.68 -2.18
N THR A 137 -10.46 -6.57 -1.23
CA THR A 137 -9.35 -6.41 -0.29
C THR A 137 -8.20 -7.34 -0.63
N PHE A 138 -6.99 -6.78 -0.72
CA PHE A 138 -5.74 -7.49 -0.88
C PHE A 138 -4.92 -7.35 0.40
N HIS A 139 -4.69 -8.46 1.09
CA HIS A 139 -3.87 -8.45 2.29
C HIS A 139 -2.40 -8.59 1.93
N ILE A 140 -1.62 -7.56 2.28
CA ILE A 140 -0.18 -7.46 1.98
C ILE A 140 0.60 -7.89 3.22
N TYR A 141 1.34 -8.97 3.09
CA TYR A 141 2.27 -9.46 4.12
C TYR A 141 3.65 -8.84 3.95
N THR A 142 4.48 -8.98 4.96
CA THR A 142 5.92 -8.75 4.86
C THR A 142 6.53 -9.68 3.79
N LEU A 143 7.81 -9.51 3.45
CA LEU A 143 8.46 -10.37 2.46
C LEU A 143 8.41 -11.84 2.90
N SER A 144 8.04 -12.73 1.98
CA SER A 144 8.32 -14.17 2.13
C SER A 144 9.82 -14.42 2.05
N PHE A 145 10.29 -15.62 2.40
CA PHE A 145 11.72 -15.94 2.27
C PHE A 145 12.21 -15.86 0.81
N GLU A 146 11.39 -16.27 -0.13
CA GLU A 146 11.70 -16.16 -1.56
C GLU A 146 11.79 -14.68 -1.99
N GLU A 147 10.81 -13.85 -1.63
CA GLU A 147 10.84 -12.41 -1.88
C GLU A 147 12.03 -11.74 -1.19
N TYR A 148 12.39 -12.18 0.02
CA TYR A 148 13.58 -11.71 0.71
C TYR A 148 14.87 -12.01 -0.07
N LEU A 149 15.02 -13.23 -0.59
CA LEU A 149 16.19 -13.59 -1.40
C LEU A 149 16.27 -12.74 -2.68
N MET A 150 15.15 -12.56 -3.38
CA MET A 150 15.07 -11.68 -4.55
C MET A 150 15.42 -10.24 -4.20
N PHE A 151 14.87 -9.74 -3.11
CA PHE A 151 15.12 -8.39 -2.62
C PHE A 151 16.60 -8.19 -2.26
N LYS A 152 17.21 -9.12 -1.52
CA LYS A 152 18.60 -9.05 -1.11
C LYS A 152 19.57 -9.18 -2.29
N LYS A 153 19.30 -10.08 -3.23
CA LYS A 153 20.11 -10.29 -4.43
C LYS A 153 20.25 -9.02 -5.30
N SER A 154 19.32 -8.08 -5.22
CA SER A 154 19.35 -6.86 -6.02
C SER A 154 20.43 -5.86 -5.58
N TYR A 155 21.02 -5.98 -4.39
CA TYR A 155 22.04 -5.06 -3.88
C TYR A 155 23.20 -5.71 -3.11
N THR A 156 23.18 -7.04 -2.94
CA THR A 156 24.29 -7.77 -2.32
C THR A 156 24.40 -9.19 -2.84
N THR A 157 25.56 -9.80 -2.66
CA THR A 157 25.75 -11.22 -2.95
C THR A 157 25.11 -12.05 -1.85
N LEU A 158 24.33 -13.06 -2.24
CA LEU A 158 23.72 -14.01 -1.31
C LEU A 158 24.80 -14.94 -0.72
N LYS A 159 24.65 -15.24 0.54
CA LYS A 159 25.39 -16.29 1.25
C LYS A 159 24.78 -17.66 0.94
N ASP A 160 25.24 -18.70 1.64
CA ASP A 160 24.57 -20.01 1.63
C ASP A 160 23.13 -19.90 2.10
N LEU A 161 22.21 -20.67 1.49
CA LEU A 161 20.75 -20.60 1.78
C LEU A 161 20.43 -20.84 3.26
N LYS A 162 21.17 -21.68 3.97
CA LYS A 162 20.95 -21.91 5.40
C LYS A 162 21.26 -20.66 6.22
N GLN A 163 22.31 -19.96 5.86
CA GLN A 163 22.69 -18.70 6.52
C GLN A 163 21.67 -17.60 6.22
N GLU A 164 21.22 -17.51 4.95
CA GLU A 164 20.16 -16.56 4.58
C GLU A 164 18.85 -16.85 5.29
N PHE A 165 18.45 -18.11 5.39
CA PHE A 165 17.25 -18.51 6.11
C PHE A 165 17.36 -18.19 7.62
N SER A 166 18.50 -18.48 8.23
CA SER A 166 18.75 -18.13 9.64
C SER A 166 18.69 -16.62 9.88
N GLN A 167 19.20 -15.82 8.96
CA GLN A 167 19.12 -14.37 9.01
C GLN A 167 17.68 -13.89 8.84
N TYR A 168 16.94 -14.42 7.88
CA TYR A 168 15.54 -14.10 7.66
C TYR A 168 14.67 -14.41 8.88
N VAL A 169 14.83 -15.58 9.49
CA VAL A 169 14.09 -15.97 10.72
C VAL A 169 14.39 -15.01 11.87
N ARG A 170 15.64 -14.57 12.00
CA ARG A 170 16.07 -13.64 13.07
C ARG A 170 15.56 -12.22 12.86
N LEU A 171 15.59 -11.70 11.62
CA LEU A 171 15.28 -10.31 11.30
C LEU A 171 13.82 -10.11 10.89
N GLY A 172 13.11 -11.19 10.54
CA GLY A 172 11.76 -11.16 10.00
C GLY A 172 11.71 -10.72 8.54
N GLY A 173 10.50 -10.58 8.00
CA GLY A 173 10.26 -10.25 6.59
C GLY A 173 10.06 -8.77 6.29
N PHE A 174 10.33 -7.84 7.22
CA PHE A 174 10.19 -6.41 6.91
C PHE A 174 11.26 -5.93 5.92
N PRO A 175 10.90 -5.32 4.78
CA PRO A 175 11.90 -4.89 3.79
C PRO A 175 12.98 -3.98 4.36
N ALA A 176 12.62 -3.07 5.24
CA ALA A 176 13.55 -2.09 5.81
C ALA A 176 14.68 -2.74 6.64
N THR A 177 14.44 -3.89 7.27
CA THR A 177 15.45 -4.58 8.09
C THR A 177 16.56 -5.22 7.26
N HIS A 178 16.37 -5.29 5.93
CA HIS A 178 17.29 -5.95 5.01
C HIS A 178 18.05 -4.98 4.08
N LEU A 179 17.71 -3.68 4.11
CA LEU A 179 18.34 -2.65 3.26
C LEU A 179 19.74 -2.26 3.74
N GLN A 180 20.06 -2.44 5.02
CA GLN A 180 21.35 -2.14 5.62
C GLN A 180 21.67 -3.22 6.66
N ASP A 181 22.92 -3.32 7.07
CA ASP A 181 23.33 -4.25 8.13
C ASP A 181 22.89 -3.69 9.50
N TYR A 182 21.58 -3.73 9.75
CA TYR A 182 20.97 -3.31 11.01
C TYR A 182 21.17 -4.33 12.15
N SER A 183 22.14 -5.19 12.04
CA SER A 183 22.44 -6.16 13.11
C SER A 183 22.66 -5.51 14.48
N CYS A 184 23.07 -4.24 14.51
CA CYS A 184 23.24 -3.47 15.74
C CYS A 184 21.94 -2.83 16.27
N LEU A 185 20.89 -2.62 15.46
CA LEU A 185 19.68 -1.93 15.90
C LEU A 185 18.65 -2.84 16.57
N LEU A 186 18.78 -4.16 16.42
CA LEU A 186 17.89 -5.14 17.06
C LEU A 186 18.05 -5.20 18.58
N TYR A 187 19.13 -4.63 19.12
CA TYR A 187 19.40 -4.59 20.56
C TYR A 187 18.98 -3.31 21.26
N THR A 188 18.43 -2.32 20.55
CA THR A 188 18.11 -1.00 21.13
C THR A 188 16.64 -0.84 21.52
N SER A 189 15.78 -1.79 21.22
CA SER A 189 14.40 -1.77 21.67
C SER A 189 14.18 -2.94 22.63
N PRO A 190 14.00 -2.70 23.95
CA PRO A 190 13.70 -3.76 24.88
C PRO A 190 12.41 -4.47 24.45
N SER A 191 12.44 -5.79 24.42
CA SER A 191 11.25 -6.60 24.23
C SER A 191 10.26 -6.32 25.37
N PRO A 192 8.94 -6.30 25.11
CA PRO A 192 7.94 -6.21 26.19
C PRO A 192 8.14 -7.25 27.31
N ARG A 193 8.84 -8.34 27.03
CA ARG A 193 9.19 -9.37 28.04
C ARG A 193 10.37 -9.01 28.94
N ASP A 194 11.18 -8.01 28.54
CA ASP A 194 12.35 -7.59 29.36
C ASP A 194 11.96 -6.59 30.44
N THR A 195 10.77 -5.98 30.35
CA THR A 195 10.24 -5.04 31.36
C THR A 195 9.51 -5.72 32.51
N GLU A 196 9.21 -7.02 32.44
CA GLU A 196 8.53 -7.77 33.51
C GLU A 196 9.50 -8.42 34.54
N ARG A 197 10.81 -8.19 34.43
CA ARG A 197 11.84 -8.78 35.29
C ARG A 197 12.67 -7.77 36.12
N SER A 198 12.12 -6.58 36.38
CA SER A 198 12.74 -5.60 37.29
C SER A 198 11.81 -5.27 38.44
#